data_6216c35dee7e48ebb5bb80f2ef5811ba
#
_entry.id   6216c35dee7e48ebb5bb80f2ef5811ba
#
_cell.length_a   1.000
_cell.length_b   1.000
_cell.length_c   1.000
_cell.angle_alpha   90.00
_cell.angle_beta   90.00
_cell.angle_gamma   90.00
#
_symmetry.space_group_name_H-M   'P 1'
#
loop_
_entity.id
_entity.type
_entity.pdbx_description
1 polymer ?
#
loop_
_entity_poly.entity_id
_entity_poly.type
_entity_poly.pdbx_seq_one_letter_code
_entity_poly.pdbx_strand_id
1 'polypeptide(L)'
;IVIMGWDLIYLILSFFKGWGADPNMYFNTNIVVGGNNLNGIFTPVVAVTAAVIFIWAVLWYISHKSVDGISKAVKFLIPVLFIMMGFIVIYALTLPGKMIGLTALFTPDWSALGNVEIWLAAFGQILFSLSMGQAIAVTYASYLPSKSKLIDNVLIVVASNSLFEIFTAVGVFSILGFMSLRTGLPIEQIATSGTGLLFVVFPEIFNIMGDVAYIIAPLFFLCVFFAGLSTIIAYLEPMSMA
;
A
#
# COMPACT_ATOMS: atom_id res chain seq x y z
N ILE A 1 -4.24 -5.96 -9.62
CA ILE A 1 -3.14 -5.88 -10.61
C ILE A 1 -3.12 -4.51 -11.29
N VAL A 2 -4.26 -3.94 -11.74
CA VAL A 2 -4.30 -2.60 -12.38
C VAL A 2 -3.70 -1.52 -11.47
N ILE A 3 -4.08 -1.47 -10.19
CA ILE A 3 -3.53 -0.52 -9.20
C ILE A 3 -2.01 -0.68 -9.08
N MET A 4 -1.48 -1.89 -9.15
CA MET A 4 -0.02 -2.10 -9.20
C MET A 4 0.60 -1.60 -10.51
N GLY A 5 -0.13 -1.67 -11.63
CA GLY A 5 0.30 -1.04 -12.88
C GLY A 5 0.44 0.47 -12.73
N TRP A 6 -0.48 1.11 -12.03
CA TRP A 6 -0.39 2.54 -11.69
C TRP A 6 0.82 2.81 -10.77
N ASP A 7 1.02 1.97 -9.76
CA ASP A 7 2.15 2.10 -8.84
C ASP A 7 3.50 1.97 -9.55
N LEU A 8 3.63 1.02 -10.47
CA LEU A 8 4.84 0.86 -11.29
C LEU A 8 5.12 2.09 -12.15
N ILE A 9 4.08 2.71 -12.72
CA ILE A 9 4.21 3.96 -13.47
C ILE A 9 4.68 5.08 -12.54
N TYR A 10 4.05 5.23 -11.37
CA TYR A 10 4.42 6.24 -10.39
C TYR A 10 5.83 6.00 -9.81
N LEU A 11 6.25 4.75 -9.68
CA LEU A 11 7.64 4.43 -9.34
C LEU A 11 8.62 5.02 -10.37
N ILE A 12 8.34 4.85 -11.66
CA ILE A 12 9.19 5.43 -12.72
C ILE A 12 9.12 6.96 -12.70
N LEU A 13 7.93 7.53 -12.58
CA LEU A 13 7.73 8.98 -12.51
C LEU A 13 8.39 9.63 -11.29
N SER A 14 8.53 8.90 -10.19
CA SER A 14 9.06 9.41 -8.93
C SER A 14 10.53 9.86 -9.01
N PHE A 15 11.31 9.30 -9.94
CA PHE A 15 12.70 9.68 -10.14
C PHE A 15 12.87 11.12 -10.68
N PHE A 16 11.83 11.67 -11.32
CA PHE A 16 11.86 13.02 -11.91
C PHE A 16 10.59 13.83 -11.63
N LYS A 17 9.75 13.39 -10.66
CA LYS A 17 8.46 14.00 -10.32
C LYS A 17 7.57 14.23 -11.56
N GLY A 18 7.48 13.20 -12.40
CA GLY A 18 6.81 13.26 -13.69
C GLY A 18 5.30 13.47 -13.66
N TRP A 19 4.67 13.45 -12.48
CA TRP A 19 3.26 13.83 -12.28
C TRP A 19 3.04 15.36 -12.30
N GLY A 20 4.12 16.16 -12.33
CA GLY A 20 4.03 17.63 -12.46
C GLY A 20 3.55 18.34 -11.20
N ALA A 21 3.11 19.59 -11.37
CA ALA A 21 2.67 20.45 -10.27
C ALA A 21 1.29 20.09 -9.73
N ASP A 22 0.43 19.48 -10.55
CA ASP A 22 -0.92 19.03 -10.17
C ASP A 22 -1.06 17.50 -10.34
N PRO A 23 -0.73 16.73 -9.29
CA PRO A 23 -0.86 15.27 -9.32
C PRO A 23 -2.30 14.78 -9.52
N ASN A 24 -3.30 15.52 -9.05
CA ASN A 24 -4.71 15.15 -9.22
C ASN A 24 -5.11 15.21 -10.70
N MET A 25 -4.78 16.33 -11.38
CA MET A 25 -4.99 16.44 -12.82
C MET A 25 -4.25 15.34 -13.57
N TYR A 26 -2.98 15.10 -13.24
CA TYR A 26 -2.17 14.05 -13.88
C TYR A 26 -2.81 12.67 -13.74
N PHE A 27 -3.22 12.30 -12.53
CA PHE A 27 -3.83 10.99 -12.25
C PHE A 27 -5.10 10.79 -13.07
N ASN A 28 -6.00 11.79 -13.07
CA ASN A 28 -7.29 11.69 -13.75
C ASN A 28 -7.17 11.73 -15.28
N THR A 29 -6.20 12.47 -15.83
CA THR A 29 -6.06 12.63 -17.28
C THR A 29 -5.17 11.58 -17.95
N ASN A 30 -4.13 11.08 -17.24
CA ASN A 30 -3.12 10.21 -17.85
C ASN A 30 -3.19 8.75 -17.36
N ILE A 31 -3.73 8.52 -16.16
CA ILE A 31 -3.75 7.19 -15.55
C ILE A 31 -5.15 6.57 -15.59
N VAL A 32 -6.16 7.27 -15.10
CA VAL A 32 -7.53 6.74 -15.01
C VAL A 32 -8.26 6.89 -16.33
N VAL A 33 -7.88 7.82 -17.19
CA VAL A 33 -8.45 8.17 -18.51
C VAL A 33 -9.82 7.52 -18.79
N GLY A 34 -10.88 8.26 -18.61
CA GLY A 34 -12.23 7.70 -18.83
C GLY A 34 -13.30 8.47 -18.06
N GLY A 35 -12.95 9.54 -17.37
CA GLY A 35 -13.90 10.40 -16.69
C GLY A 35 -15.01 10.86 -17.63
N ASN A 36 -16.23 10.48 -17.35
CA ASN A 36 -17.49 10.96 -17.94
C ASN A 36 -17.83 10.64 -19.41
N ASN A 37 -16.95 10.01 -20.18
CA ASN A 37 -17.23 9.62 -21.56
C ASN A 37 -17.18 8.09 -21.73
N LEU A 38 -18.28 7.49 -22.19
CA LEU A 38 -18.37 6.05 -22.47
C LEU A 38 -17.27 5.55 -23.42
N ASN A 39 -16.78 6.39 -24.32
CA ASN A 39 -15.68 6.07 -25.22
C ASN A 39 -14.32 5.92 -24.50
N GLY A 40 -14.12 6.61 -23.39
CA GLY A 40 -12.90 6.50 -22.57
C GLY A 40 -12.79 5.18 -21.82
N ILE A 41 -13.91 4.55 -21.47
CA ILE A 41 -13.94 3.26 -20.74
C ILE A 41 -13.32 2.14 -21.58
N PHE A 42 -13.42 2.19 -22.90
CA PHE A 42 -12.90 1.17 -23.82
C PHE A 42 -11.53 1.51 -24.40
N THR A 43 -10.92 2.65 -24.02
CA THR A 43 -9.60 3.04 -24.53
C THR A 43 -8.53 2.63 -23.53
N PRO A 44 -7.76 1.55 -23.78
CA PRO A 44 -6.71 1.15 -22.86
C PRO A 44 -5.60 2.19 -22.83
N VAL A 45 -5.19 2.59 -21.64
CA VAL A 45 -3.99 3.42 -21.47
C VAL A 45 -2.76 2.55 -21.73
N VAL A 46 -2.05 2.82 -22.80
CA VAL A 46 -0.92 1.97 -23.26
C VAL A 46 0.11 1.75 -22.16
N ALA A 47 0.45 2.80 -21.40
CA ALA A 47 1.40 2.69 -20.29
C ALA A 47 0.90 1.73 -19.20
N VAL A 48 -0.38 1.83 -18.81
CA VAL A 48 -0.98 0.95 -17.80
C VAL A 48 -1.03 -0.49 -18.31
N THR A 49 -1.40 -0.69 -19.57
CA THR A 49 -1.45 -2.02 -20.18
C THR A 49 -0.06 -2.67 -20.20
N ALA A 50 0.97 -1.92 -20.60
CA ALA A 50 2.36 -2.39 -20.61
C ALA A 50 2.85 -2.74 -19.19
N ALA A 51 2.53 -1.89 -18.18
CA ALA A 51 2.86 -2.15 -16.79
C ALA A 51 2.17 -3.42 -16.27
N VAL A 52 0.90 -3.62 -16.58
CA VAL A 52 0.14 -4.84 -16.21
C VAL A 52 0.74 -6.08 -16.86
N ILE A 53 1.10 -6.03 -18.14
CA ILE A 53 1.78 -7.16 -18.84
C ILE A 53 3.11 -7.47 -18.18
N PHE A 54 3.91 -6.45 -17.85
CA PHE A 54 5.18 -6.63 -17.12
C PHE A 54 4.97 -7.33 -15.77
N ILE A 55 3.99 -6.87 -14.99
CA ILE A 55 3.67 -7.48 -13.68
C ILE A 55 3.26 -8.94 -13.86
N TRP A 56 2.42 -9.26 -14.85
CA TRP A 56 2.06 -10.65 -15.15
C TRP A 56 3.27 -11.50 -15.54
N ALA A 57 4.21 -10.97 -16.32
CA ALA A 57 5.44 -11.67 -16.67
C ALA A 57 6.30 -11.97 -15.42
N VAL A 58 6.42 -11.00 -14.48
CA VAL A 58 7.13 -11.19 -13.21
C VAL A 58 6.44 -12.25 -12.34
N LEU A 59 5.11 -12.18 -12.22
CA LEU A 59 4.33 -13.17 -11.47
C LEU A 59 4.48 -14.57 -12.07
N TRP A 60 4.38 -14.69 -13.38
CA TRP A 60 4.60 -15.97 -14.08
C TRP A 60 6.01 -16.51 -13.80
N TYR A 61 7.03 -15.66 -13.89
CA TYR A 61 8.42 -16.07 -13.61
C TYR A 61 8.62 -16.56 -12.17
N ILE A 62 7.95 -15.93 -11.19
CA ILE A 62 8.01 -16.34 -9.79
C ILE A 62 7.25 -17.67 -9.59
N SER A 63 6.06 -17.78 -10.17
CA SER A 63 5.15 -18.89 -9.94
C SER A 63 5.49 -20.16 -10.72
N HIS A 64 6.24 -20.06 -11.83
CA HIS A 64 6.56 -21.25 -12.65
C HIS A 64 7.35 -22.34 -11.90
N LYS A 65 8.01 -21.98 -10.79
CA LYS A 65 8.71 -22.90 -9.88
C LYS A 65 7.83 -23.34 -8.69
N SER A 66 6.52 -23.11 -8.78
CA SER A 66 5.56 -23.45 -7.75
C SER A 66 5.92 -22.87 -6.36
N VAL A 67 5.61 -23.58 -5.28
CA VAL A 67 5.80 -23.13 -3.88
C VAL A 67 7.24 -22.70 -3.57
N ASP A 68 8.25 -23.34 -4.18
CA ASP A 68 9.67 -22.98 -3.97
C ASP A 68 9.99 -21.59 -4.51
N GLY A 69 9.46 -21.22 -5.66
CA GLY A 69 9.64 -19.88 -6.26
C GLY A 69 8.98 -18.82 -5.38
N ILE A 70 7.74 -19.06 -4.97
CA ILE A 70 6.98 -18.19 -4.07
C ILE A 70 7.72 -18.00 -2.75
N SER A 71 8.17 -19.09 -2.11
CA SER A 71 8.89 -19.03 -0.83
C SER A 71 10.18 -18.20 -0.92
N LYS A 72 10.95 -18.33 -2.01
CA LYS A 72 12.15 -17.54 -2.22
C LYS A 72 11.85 -16.06 -2.43
N ALA A 73 10.82 -15.74 -3.22
CA ALA A 73 10.40 -14.37 -3.45
C ALA A 73 9.96 -13.69 -2.15
N VAL A 74 9.11 -14.34 -1.36
CA VAL A 74 8.60 -13.81 -0.09
C VAL A 74 9.71 -13.63 0.94
N LYS A 75 10.64 -14.59 1.05
CA LYS A 75 11.81 -14.48 1.94
C LYS A 75 12.71 -13.28 1.64
N PHE A 76 12.73 -12.83 0.40
CA PHE A 76 13.46 -11.62 0.00
C PHE A 76 12.61 -10.36 0.16
N LEU A 77 11.38 -10.38 -0.35
CA LEU A 77 10.51 -9.20 -0.39
C LEU A 77 10.14 -8.68 1.00
N ILE A 78 9.80 -9.57 1.95
CA ILE A 78 9.34 -9.14 3.27
C ILE A 78 10.42 -8.41 4.06
N PRO A 79 11.66 -8.93 4.25
CA PRO A 79 12.70 -8.20 4.97
C PRO A 79 13.05 -6.86 4.30
N VAL A 80 13.14 -6.83 2.96
CA VAL A 80 13.42 -5.60 2.22
C VAL A 80 12.32 -4.57 2.45
N LEU A 81 11.05 -4.98 2.41
CA LEU A 81 9.91 -4.13 2.68
C LEU A 81 9.97 -3.52 4.10
N PHE A 82 10.29 -4.32 5.13
CA PHE A 82 10.45 -3.82 6.49
C PHE A 82 11.58 -2.79 6.61
N ILE A 83 12.72 -3.04 5.96
CA ILE A 83 13.85 -2.11 5.95
C ILE A 83 13.47 -0.80 5.26
N MET A 84 12.86 -0.87 4.08
CA MET A 84 12.45 0.31 3.31
C MET A 84 11.41 1.13 4.07
N MET A 85 10.37 0.47 4.62
CA MET A 85 9.37 1.14 5.44
C MET A 85 10.00 1.75 6.69
N GLY A 86 10.98 1.09 7.32
CA GLY A 86 11.75 1.61 8.44
C GLY A 86 12.43 2.94 8.11
N PHE A 87 13.08 3.03 6.95
CA PHE A 87 13.68 4.28 6.48
C PHE A 87 12.64 5.38 6.28
N ILE A 88 11.50 5.06 5.66
CA ILE A 88 10.40 6.02 5.43
C ILE A 88 9.86 6.54 6.75
N VAL A 89 9.58 5.65 7.72
CA VAL A 89 9.03 6.02 9.03
C VAL A 89 10.03 6.86 9.82
N ILE A 90 11.32 6.46 9.87
CA ILE A 90 12.37 7.25 10.54
C ILE A 90 12.45 8.64 9.93
N TYR A 91 12.46 8.74 8.60
CA TYR A 91 12.46 10.02 7.92
C TYR A 91 11.21 10.85 8.24
N ALA A 92 10.02 10.24 8.17
CA ALA A 92 8.74 10.89 8.51
C ALA A 92 8.74 11.50 9.91
N LEU A 93 9.34 10.79 10.87
CA LEU A 93 9.51 11.25 12.25
C LEU A 93 10.52 12.41 12.41
N THR A 94 11.30 12.76 11.39
CA THR A 94 12.15 13.95 11.39
C THR A 94 11.44 15.19 10.85
N LEU A 95 10.29 15.04 10.15
CA LEU A 95 9.58 16.13 9.53
C LEU A 95 8.95 17.10 10.55
N PRO A 96 8.93 18.42 10.25
CA PRO A 96 8.19 19.38 11.06
C PRO A 96 6.67 19.12 10.92
N GLY A 97 5.92 19.30 12.00
CA GLY A 97 4.46 19.03 11.99
C GLY A 97 4.06 17.57 12.24
N LYS A 98 5.01 16.64 12.37
CA LYS A 98 4.73 15.23 12.70
C LYS A 98 3.77 15.04 13.88
N MET A 99 3.89 15.90 14.91
CA MET A 99 3.05 15.81 16.11
C MET A 99 1.56 16.05 15.82
N ILE A 100 1.23 16.85 14.81
CA ILE A 100 -0.16 17.04 14.37
C ILE A 100 -0.74 15.69 13.92
N GLY A 101 -0.01 14.97 13.07
CA GLY A 101 -0.42 13.66 12.61
C GLY A 101 -0.45 12.60 13.69
N LEU A 102 0.58 12.54 14.54
CA LEU A 102 0.63 11.58 15.65
C LEU A 102 -0.47 11.83 16.67
N THR A 103 -0.80 13.08 16.96
CA THR A 103 -1.93 13.43 17.83
C THR A 103 -3.23 12.95 17.20
N ALA A 104 -3.46 13.18 15.91
CA ALA A 104 -4.65 12.69 15.23
C ALA A 104 -4.76 11.14 15.24
N LEU A 105 -3.62 10.44 15.12
CA LEU A 105 -3.60 8.97 15.17
C LEU A 105 -3.88 8.41 16.56
N PHE A 106 -3.32 9.01 17.61
CA PHE A 106 -3.35 8.43 18.97
C PHE A 106 -4.33 9.10 19.92
N THR A 107 -5.01 10.18 19.52
CA THR A 107 -6.06 10.79 20.35
C THR A 107 -7.36 10.01 20.20
N PRO A 108 -7.84 9.32 21.24
CA PRO A 108 -9.04 8.53 21.13
C PRO A 108 -10.30 9.43 21.16
N ASP A 109 -11.22 9.17 20.26
CA ASP A 109 -12.58 9.69 20.33
C ASP A 109 -13.50 8.65 20.97
N TRP A 110 -13.72 8.78 22.28
CA TRP A 110 -14.56 7.86 23.03
C TRP A 110 -16.05 7.95 22.63
N SER A 111 -16.49 9.06 22.05
CA SER A 111 -17.87 9.23 21.58
C SER A 111 -18.16 8.34 20.38
N ALA A 112 -17.14 8.05 19.58
CA ALA A 112 -17.21 7.18 18.43
C ALA A 112 -17.61 5.73 18.75
N LEU A 113 -17.36 5.25 19.97
CA LEU A 113 -17.73 3.89 20.38
C LEU A 113 -19.23 3.63 20.37
N GLY A 114 -20.07 4.68 20.43
CA GLY A 114 -21.53 4.57 20.27
C GLY A 114 -22.00 4.38 18.83
N ASN A 115 -21.12 4.56 17.84
CA ASN A 115 -21.48 4.48 16.43
C ASN A 115 -21.20 3.06 15.87
N VAL A 116 -22.25 2.36 15.44
CA VAL A 116 -22.16 1.01 14.87
C VAL A 116 -21.33 0.98 13.59
N GLU A 117 -21.32 2.05 12.78
CA GLU A 117 -20.54 2.12 11.54
C GLU A 117 -19.03 2.01 11.80
N ILE A 118 -18.54 2.58 12.92
CA ILE A 118 -17.12 2.50 13.29
C ILE A 118 -16.73 1.06 13.64
N TRP A 119 -17.60 0.34 14.34
CA TRP A 119 -17.36 -1.07 14.64
C TRP A 119 -17.37 -1.93 13.37
N LEU A 120 -18.29 -1.66 12.44
CA LEU A 120 -18.33 -2.34 11.14
C LEU A 120 -17.08 -2.05 10.30
N ALA A 121 -16.62 -0.80 10.28
CA ALA A 121 -15.39 -0.42 9.58
C ALA A 121 -14.16 -1.09 10.21
N ALA A 122 -14.03 -1.07 11.53
CA ALA A 122 -12.93 -1.72 12.24
C ALA A 122 -12.91 -3.25 12.02
N PHE A 123 -14.07 -3.90 12.08
CA PHE A 123 -14.21 -5.32 11.82
C PHE A 123 -13.86 -5.65 10.35
N GLY A 124 -14.35 -4.86 9.40
CA GLY A 124 -14.02 -4.97 7.99
C GLY A 124 -12.52 -4.82 7.72
N GLN A 125 -11.86 -3.87 8.40
CA GLN A 125 -10.42 -3.70 8.30
C GLN A 125 -9.64 -4.93 8.79
N ILE A 126 -10.03 -5.52 9.91
CA ILE A 126 -9.40 -6.73 10.46
C ILE A 126 -9.60 -7.92 9.51
N LEU A 127 -10.80 -8.12 8.97
CA LEU A 127 -11.08 -9.17 8.00
C LEU A 127 -10.23 -9.04 6.75
N PHE A 128 -10.08 -7.82 6.24
CA PHE A 128 -9.28 -7.51 5.05
C PHE A 128 -7.79 -7.70 5.33
N SER A 129 -7.29 -7.13 6.41
CA SER A 129 -5.88 -7.13 6.79
C SER A 129 -5.34 -8.54 7.04
N LEU A 130 -6.11 -9.38 7.72
CA LEU A 130 -5.75 -10.78 7.97
C LEU A 130 -6.16 -11.73 6.82
N SER A 131 -6.66 -11.19 5.70
CA SER A 131 -7.11 -11.97 4.54
C SER A 131 -8.13 -13.07 4.90
N MET A 132 -8.98 -12.81 5.88
CA MET A 132 -9.98 -13.77 6.34
C MET A 132 -11.08 -13.93 5.29
N GLY A 133 -11.49 -15.18 5.04
CA GLY A 133 -12.51 -15.49 4.04
C GLY A 133 -12.01 -15.52 2.58
N GLN A 134 -10.71 -15.32 2.33
CA GLN A 134 -10.13 -15.28 0.99
C GLN A 134 -9.41 -16.58 0.58
N ALA A 135 -9.65 -17.67 1.29
CA ALA A 135 -9.05 -18.98 1.10
C ALA A 135 -7.51 -19.05 1.30
N ILE A 136 -6.80 -17.93 1.43
CA ILE A 136 -5.34 -17.86 1.55
C ILE A 136 -4.86 -18.67 2.77
N ALA A 137 -5.42 -18.40 3.95
CA ALA A 137 -5.03 -19.08 5.19
C ALA A 137 -5.26 -20.59 5.12
N VAL A 138 -6.38 -21.04 4.54
CA VAL A 138 -6.72 -22.46 4.38
C VAL A 138 -5.74 -23.14 3.43
N THR A 139 -5.43 -22.51 2.28
CA THR A 139 -4.50 -23.03 1.29
C THR A 139 -3.10 -23.21 1.89
N TYR A 140 -2.55 -22.17 2.52
CA TYR A 140 -1.21 -22.29 3.11
C TYR A 140 -1.17 -23.21 4.33
N ALA A 141 -2.27 -23.30 5.10
CA ALA A 141 -2.36 -24.27 6.19
C ALA A 141 -2.34 -25.73 5.70
N SER A 142 -2.82 -26.01 4.48
CA SER A 142 -2.79 -27.35 3.90
C SER A 142 -1.39 -27.87 3.62
N TYR A 143 -0.40 -26.97 3.46
CA TYR A 143 1.01 -27.34 3.27
C TYR A 143 1.77 -27.55 4.58
N LEU A 144 1.16 -27.24 5.73
CA LEU A 144 1.84 -27.39 7.01
C LEU A 144 1.90 -28.86 7.43
N PRO A 145 3.03 -29.32 8.00
CA PRO A 145 3.10 -30.65 8.61
C PRO A 145 2.03 -30.84 9.69
N SER A 146 1.49 -32.04 9.82
CA SER A 146 0.41 -32.37 10.79
C SER A 146 0.77 -32.10 12.26
N LYS A 147 2.06 -31.97 12.59
CA LYS A 147 2.56 -31.65 13.94
C LYS A 147 2.85 -30.15 14.15
N SER A 148 2.46 -29.29 13.20
CA SER A 148 2.68 -27.84 13.32
C SER A 148 1.87 -27.24 14.47
N LYS A 149 2.49 -26.34 15.22
CA LYS A 149 1.83 -25.54 16.26
C LYS A 149 1.00 -24.43 15.64
N LEU A 150 -0.20 -24.77 15.16
CA LEU A 150 -1.04 -23.87 14.39
C LEU A 150 -1.40 -22.59 15.16
N ILE A 151 -1.76 -22.72 16.45
CA ILE A 151 -2.15 -21.58 17.30
C ILE A 151 -0.98 -20.60 17.47
N ASP A 152 0.22 -21.10 17.76
CA ASP A 152 1.40 -20.26 17.93
C ASP A 152 1.72 -19.49 16.62
N ASN A 153 1.63 -20.17 15.48
CA ASN A 153 1.85 -19.56 14.18
C ASN A 153 0.82 -18.46 13.88
N VAL A 154 -0.46 -18.70 14.15
CA VAL A 154 -1.53 -17.71 13.95
C VAL A 154 -1.30 -16.49 14.84
N LEU A 155 -0.98 -16.67 16.12
CA LEU A 155 -0.71 -15.57 17.03
C LEU A 155 0.48 -14.72 16.58
N ILE A 156 1.55 -15.35 16.10
CA ILE A 156 2.72 -14.62 15.57
C ILE A 156 2.33 -13.82 14.34
N VAL A 157 1.56 -14.39 13.40
CA VAL A 157 1.12 -13.71 12.18
C VAL A 157 0.25 -12.51 12.53
N VAL A 158 -0.77 -12.68 13.38
CA VAL A 158 -1.68 -11.60 13.79
C VAL A 158 -0.92 -10.48 14.49
N ALA A 159 -0.06 -10.82 15.46
CA ALA A 159 0.73 -9.83 16.19
C ALA A 159 1.68 -9.08 15.26
N SER A 160 2.40 -9.77 14.38
CA SER A 160 3.33 -9.15 13.43
C SER A 160 2.63 -8.24 12.45
N ASN A 161 1.47 -8.65 11.93
CA ASN A 161 0.66 -7.84 11.03
C ASN A 161 0.20 -6.54 11.71
N SER A 162 -0.41 -6.66 12.90
CA SER A 162 -0.91 -5.48 13.64
C SER A 162 0.22 -4.52 14.04
N LEU A 163 1.37 -5.03 14.46
CA LEU A 163 2.54 -4.21 14.77
C LEU A 163 3.05 -3.47 13.54
N PHE A 164 3.09 -4.13 12.38
CA PHE A 164 3.53 -3.50 11.13
C PHE A 164 2.53 -2.44 10.66
N GLU A 165 1.23 -2.66 10.81
CA GLU A 165 0.19 -1.69 10.49
C GLU A 165 0.34 -0.43 11.34
N ILE A 166 0.47 -0.56 12.66
CA ILE A 166 0.68 0.57 13.57
C ILE A 166 1.99 1.30 13.22
N PHE A 167 3.06 0.56 12.96
CA PHE A 167 4.34 1.13 12.59
C PHE A 167 4.23 1.96 11.30
N THR A 168 3.55 1.43 10.27
CA THR A 168 3.30 2.12 9.01
C THR A 168 2.41 3.34 9.20
N ALA A 169 1.35 3.22 10.03
CA ALA A 169 0.46 4.32 10.35
C ALA A 169 1.20 5.50 10.99
N VAL A 170 2.15 5.25 11.89
CA VAL A 170 3.01 6.29 12.48
C VAL A 170 3.74 7.09 11.39
N GLY A 171 4.28 6.41 10.38
CA GLY A 171 4.94 7.06 9.24
C GLY A 171 3.98 7.89 8.41
N VAL A 172 2.87 7.28 7.97
CA VAL A 172 1.87 7.93 7.12
C VAL A 172 1.28 9.17 7.80
N PHE A 173 0.84 9.05 9.06
CA PHE A 173 0.28 10.17 9.80
C PHE A 173 1.30 11.27 10.09
N SER A 174 2.57 10.93 10.31
CA SER A 174 3.64 11.94 10.44
C SER A 174 3.82 12.76 9.16
N ILE A 175 3.73 12.11 7.99
CA ILE A 175 3.79 12.76 6.68
C ILE A 175 2.55 13.63 6.44
N LEU A 176 1.36 13.14 6.77
CA LEU A 176 0.11 13.92 6.69
C LEU A 176 0.14 15.13 7.62
N GLY A 177 0.72 15.00 8.82
CA GLY A 177 0.94 16.11 9.75
C GLY A 177 1.89 17.17 9.18
N PHE A 178 2.93 16.77 8.45
CA PHE A 178 3.79 17.69 7.71
C PHE A 178 3.02 18.45 6.64
N MET A 179 2.17 17.77 5.87
CA MET A 179 1.33 18.41 4.86
C MET A 179 0.35 19.40 5.50
N SER A 180 -0.32 18.99 6.57
CA SER A 180 -1.24 19.84 7.36
C SER A 180 -0.55 21.14 7.82
N LEU A 181 0.69 21.03 8.34
CA LEU A 181 1.47 22.21 8.73
C LEU A 181 1.79 23.12 7.54
N ARG A 182 2.05 22.57 6.36
CA ARG A 182 2.43 23.34 5.17
C ARG A 182 1.25 23.99 4.45
N THR A 183 0.10 23.31 4.43
CA THR A 183 -1.11 23.77 3.74
C THR A 183 -2.06 24.54 4.64
N GLY A 184 -1.94 24.39 5.97
CA GLY A 184 -2.89 24.94 6.95
C GLY A 184 -4.22 24.22 6.97
N LEU A 185 -4.37 23.11 6.26
CA LEU A 185 -5.59 22.31 6.23
C LEU A 185 -5.59 21.24 7.35
N PRO A 186 -6.73 20.92 7.96
CA PRO A 186 -6.82 19.83 8.91
C PRO A 186 -6.60 18.47 8.23
N ILE A 187 -6.10 17.48 8.99
CA ILE A 187 -5.75 16.16 8.47
C ILE A 187 -6.94 15.47 7.81
N GLU A 188 -8.13 15.63 8.36
CA GLU A 188 -9.39 15.04 7.87
C GLU A 188 -9.76 15.50 6.46
N GLN A 189 -9.32 16.70 6.07
CA GLN A 189 -9.52 17.23 4.71
C GLN A 189 -8.41 16.79 3.73
N ILE A 190 -7.24 16.49 4.24
CA ILE A 190 -6.09 16.03 3.44
C ILE A 190 -6.16 14.51 3.23
N ALA A 191 -6.49 13.78 4.28
CA ALA A 191 -6.52 12.32 4.27
C ALA A 191 -7.69 11.79 3.44
N THR A 192 -7.42 11.52 2.18
CA THR A 192 -8.31 10.72 1.34
C THR A 192 -8.03 9.24 1.56
N SER A 193 -8.93 8.37 1.12
CA SER A 193 -8.76 6.92 1.23
C SER A 193 -8.36 6.29 -0.12
N GLY A 194 -7.76 5.11 -0.04
CA GLY A 194 -7.50 4.28 -1.21
C GLY A 194 -6.52 4.91 -2.21
N THR A 195 -6.87 4.86 -3.48
CA THR A 195 -6.02 5.33 -4.59
C THR A 195 -5.78 6.82 -4.58
N GLY A 196 -6.70 7.62 -4.04
CA GLY A 196 -6.53 9.06 -3.91
C GLY A 196 -5.38 9.42 -2.98
N LEU A 197 -5.29 8.76 -1.83
CA LEU A 197 -4.16 8.97 -0.90
C LEU A 197 -2.83 8.63 -1.59
N LEU A 198 -2.77 7.48 -2.27
CA LEU A 198 -1.52 6.95 -2.82
C LEU A 198 -1.03 7.71 -4.05
N PHE A 199 -1.93 8.07 -4.98
CA PHE A 199 -1.56 8.60 -6.29
C PHE A 199 -1.82 10.11 -6.48
N VAL A 200 -2.47 10.75 -5.50
CA VAL A 200 -2.70 12.21 -5.51
C VAL A 200 -2.01 12.85 -4.31
N VAL A 201 -2.41 12.48 -3.09
CA VAL A 201 -1.93 13.16 -1.87
C VAL A 201 -0.43 12.96 -1.66
N PHE A 202 0.09 11.72 -1.76
CA PHE A 202 1.53 11.49 -1.60
C PHE A 202 2.39 12.21 -2.64
N PRO A 203 2.08 12.19 -3.95
CA PRO A 203 2.76 13.02 -4.94
C PRO A 203 2.72 14.53 -4.65
N GLU A 204 1.60 15.07 -4.15
CA GLU A 204 1.53 16.47 -3.69
C GLU A 204 2.50 16.72 -2.53
N ILE A 205 2.56 15.82 -1.56
CA ILE A 205 3.50 15.89 -0.44
C ILE A 205 4.94 15.87 -0.95
N PHE A 206 5.29 14.99 -1.89
CA PHE A 206 6.62 14.91 -2.48
C PHE A 206 7.00 16.19 -3.25
N ASN A 207 6.03 16.88 -3.86
CA ASN A 207 6.28 18.19 -4.46
C ASN A 207 6.69 19.24 -3.41
N ILE A 208 6.08 19.21 -2.23
CA ILE A 208 6.37 20.13 -1.11
C ILE A 208 7.68 19.78 -0.40
N MET A 209 8.11 18.53 -0.41
CA MET A 209 9.34 18.05 0.26
C MET A 209 10.65 18.55 -0.38
N GLY A 210 10.60 19.14 -1.57
CA GLY A 210 11.80 19.63 -2.26
C GLY A 210 12.70 18.51 -2.79
N ASP A 211 14.03 18.67 -2.65
CA ASP A 211 15.01 17.75 -3.26
C ASP A 211 15.04 16.36 -2.62
N VAL A 212 14.72 16.26 -1.35
CA VAL A 212 14.68 14.97 -0.63
C VAL A 212 13.65 14.02 -1.24
N ALA A 213 12.61 14.56 -1.87
CA ALA A 213 11.58 13.77 -2.54
C ALA A 213 12.14 12.89 -3.67
N TYR A 214 13.24 13.26 -4.34
CA TYR A 214 13.88 12.43 -5.37
C TYR A 214 14.44 11.11 -4.82
N ILE A 215 14.58 10.99 -3.50
CA ILE A 215 15.00 9.75 -2.83
C ILE A 215 13.80 9.08 -2.16
N ILE A 216 13.00 9.85 -1.43
CA ILE A 216 11.89 9.29 -0.64
C ILE A 216 10.74 8.80 -1.52
N ALA A 217 10.40 9.51 -2.61
CA ALA A 217 9.29 9.09 -3.47
C ALA A 217 9.56 7.76 -4.21
N PRO A 218 10.74 7.54 -4.85
CA PRO A 218 11.06 6.23 -5.41
C PRO A 218 11.09 5.11 -4.36
N LEU A 219 11.63 5.39 -3.17
CA LEU A 219 11.65 4.42 -2.08
C LEU A 219 10.23 4.06 -1.62
N PHE A 220 9.35 5.05 -1.54
CA PHE A 220 7.95 4.87 -1.16
C PHE A 220 7.19 4.00 -2.19
N PHE A 221 7.21 4.37 -3.48
CA PHE A 221 6.52 3.60 -4.51
C PHE A 221 7.13 2.21 -4.70
N LEU A 222 8.45 2.05 -4.55
CA LEU A 222 9.07 0.73 -4.56
C LEU A 222 8.62 -0.13 -3.37
N CYS A 223 8.46 0.47 -2.19
CA CYS A 223 7.93 -0.21 -1.02
C CYS A 223 6.48 -0.67 -1.25
N VAL A 224 5.63 0.19 -1.81
CA VAL A 224 4.24 -0.13 -2.18
C VAL A 224 4.20 -1.24 -3.24
N PHE A 225 5.08 -1.17 -4.25
CA PHE A 225 5.18 -2.18 -5.30
C PHE A 225 5.54 -3.56 -4.71
N PHE A 226 6.51 -3.64 -3.82
CA PHE A 226 6.89 -4.90 -3.17
C PHE A 226 5.78 -5.45 -2.26
N ALA A 227 5.09 -4.57 -1.53
CA ALA A 227 3.93 -4.95 -0.73
C ALA A 227 2.80 -5.52 -1.60
N GLY A 228 2.47 -4.84 -2.70
CA GLY A 228 1.46 -5.30 -3.65
C GLY A 228 1.87 -6.61 -4.35
N LEU A 229 3.14 -6.74 -4.74
CA LEU A 229 3.65 -7.95 -5.39
C LEU A 229 3.57 -9.16 -4.46
N SER A 230 3.99 -9.01 -3.19
CA SER A 230 3.89 -10.08 -2.20
C SER A 230 2.45 -10.52 -1.95
N THR A 231 1.52 -9.56 -1.92
CA THR A 231 0.09 -9.82 -1.78
C THR A 231 -0.46 -10.63 -2.96
N ILE A 232 -0.16 -10.22 -4.21
CA ILE A 232 -0.67 -10.94 -5.39
C ILE A 232 -0.08 -12.36 -5.46
N ILE A 233 1.20 -12.53 -5.14
CA ILE A 233 1.83 -13.86 -5.05
C ILE A 233 1.06 -14.75 -4.08
N ALA A 234 0.64 -14.21 -2.93
CA ALA A 234 -0.13 -14.97 -1.95
C ALA A 234 -1.52 -15.41 -2.47
N TYR A 235 -2.12 -14.65 -3.39
CA TYR A 235 -3.40 -15.02 -4.02
C TYR A 235 -3.28 -16.04 -5.15
N LEU A 236 -2.11 -16.15 -5.80
CA LEU A 236 -1.96 -17.05 -6.94
C LEU A 236 -2.12 -18.51 -6.55
N GLU A 237 -1.62 -18.92 -5.39
CA GLU A 237 -1.67 -20.30 -4.94
C GLU A 237 -3.11 -20.80 -4.70
N PRO A 238 -3.97 -20.09 -3.92
CA PRO A 238 -5.37 -20.46 -3.80
C PRO A 238 -6.11 -20.54 -5.12
N MET A 239 -5.80 -19.64 -6.07
CA MET A 239 -6.44 -19.63 -7.39
C MET A 239 -5.98 -20.79 -8.28
N SER A 240 -4.76 -21.27 -8.09
CA SER A 240 -4.22 -22.41 -8.84
C SER A 240 -4.73 -23.77 -8.33
N MET A 241 -5.22 -23.82 -7.07
CA MET A 241 -5.76 -25.02 -6.43
C MET A 241 -7.27 -25.16 -6.60
N ALA A 242 -7.98 -24.11 -6.99
CA ALA A 242 -9.41 -24.11 -7.22
C ALA A 242 -9.77 -24.66 -8.61
#